data_334d17f0fc9c426b950bae70cad149a1
#
_entry.id   334d17f0fc9c426b950bae70cad149a1
#
_cell.length_a   1.000
_cell.length_b   1.000
_cell.length_c   1.000
_cell.angle_alpha   90.00
_cell.angle_beta   90.00
_cell.angle_gamma   90.00
#
_symmetry.space_group_name_H-M   'P 1'
#
loop_
_entity.id
_entity.type
_entity.pdbx_description
1 polymer ?
#
loop_
_entity_poly.entity_id
_entity_poly.type
_entity_poly.pdbx_seq_one_letter_code
_entity_poly.pdbx_strand_id
1 'polypeptide(L)'
;MTAKKSQESPMMKAAVFHHAYEPIPIENVPLKSLKESDVRVRIETCSVCHSDLQFVDRGLATFKEPPIILGHEIAGVVAETGKKATAFLPGDRVIVPASISCGTCIFCKSWNETQCENLKIPGNHIDGGYAQFIAVDQRHLTRLPEEFPFELGSLISNVLVGAYHLVFDRVNIRQGETVVIFGCGGFGLSVLQMAKLKQAHVYMVDIFDWKLNIARDYGANGVLNSNKCGVCEEGVCEMLKGKADVVIETIGTPRTLVQAINVLHKGGRMVLSGYADNTLPFLVSKIIMDEIKLIGSVGAPLREIPDVIKLIKDQKIRWKEMISNHFPLDKINEAFNTLRMGQSIRTVVHPNKTKI
;
A
#
# COMPACT_ATOMS: atom_id res chain seq x y z
N MET A 1 -28.08 -10.44 -47.14
CA MET A 1 -27.94 -9.76 -45.82
C MET A 1 -27.33 -10.75 -44.87
N THR A 2 -25.99 -10.72 -44.68
CA THR A 2 -25.26 -11.57 -43.73
C THR A 2 -25.33 -10.91 -42.37
N ALA A 3 -26.05 -11.51 -41.43
CA ALA A 3 -26.10 -11.08 -40.06
C ALA A 3 -24.67 -11.09 -39.47
N LYS A 4 -24.13 -9.92 -39.12
CA LYS A 4 -22.94 -9.82 -38.27
C LYS A 4 -23.27 -10.48 -36.94
N LYS A 5 -22.72 -11.67 -36.67
CA LYS A 5 -22.67 -12.23 -35.33
C LYS A 5 -21.96 -11.18 -34.45
N SER A 6 -22.68 -10.59 -33.52
CA SER A 6 -22.08 -9.81 -32.43
C SER A 6 -21.14 -10.75 -31.68
N GLN A 7 -19.82 -10.59 -31.89
CA GLN A 7 -18.85 -11.24 -31.00
C GLN A 7 -19.07 -10.68 -29.62
N GLU A 8 -19.66 -11.46 -28.73
CA GLU A 8 -19.72 -11.14 -27.30
C GLU A 8 -18.30 -10.95 -26.82
N SER A 9 -18.06 -9.82 -26.17
CA SER A 9 -16.75 -9.53 -25.56
C SER A 9 -16.43 -10.62 -24.54
N PRO A 10 -15.20 -11.16 -24.52
CA PRO A 10 -14.82 -12.16 -23.51
C PRO A 10 -15.03 -11.56 -22.11
N MET A 11 -15.50 -12.40 -21.18
CA MET A 11 -15.83 -12.00 -19.79
C MET A 11 -14.74 -12.44 -18.83
N MET A 12 -14.62 -11.74 -17.71
CA MET A 12 -13.77 -12.12 -16.56
C MET A 12 -14.54 -11.99 -15.25
N LYS A 13 -14.17 -12.78 -14.24
CA LYS A 13 -14.67 -12.61 -12.87
C LYS A 13 -13.97 -11.44 -12.20
N ALA A 14 -14.74 -10.63 -11.46
CA ALA A 14 -14.26 -9.54 -10.67
C ALA A 14 -15.12 -9.34 -9.40
N ALA A 15 -14.51 -8.85 -8.33
CA ALA A 15 -15.20 -8.34 -7.17
C ALA A 15 -15.52 -6.85 -7.43
N VAL A 16 -16.79 -6.54 -7.65
CA VAL A 16 -17.24 -5.22 -8.11
C VAL A 16 -17.83 -4.45 -6.93
N PHE A 17 -17.21 -3.35 -6.56
CA PHE A 17 -17.72 -2.45 -5.53
C PHE A 17 -18.77 -1.51 -6.12
N HIS A 18 -19.99 -1.56 -5.56
CA HIS A 18 -21.12 -0.71 -5.92
C HIS A 18 -21.42 0.33 -4.86
N HIS A 19 -21.55 -0.10 -3.60
CA HIS A 19 -21.94 0.77 -2.50
C HIS A 19 -21.14 0.46 -1.24
N ALA A 20 -20.86 1.51 -0.47
CA ALA A 20 -20.29 1.34 0.87
C ALA A 20 -21.28 0.63 1.80
N TYR A 21 -20.74 -0.01 2.82
CA TYR A 21 -21.48 -0.75 3.85
C TYR A 21 -22.17 -2.02 3.35
N GLU A 22 -21.93 -2.43 2.11
CA GLU A 22 -22.48 -3.65 1.52
C GLU A 22 -21.36 -4.66 1.19
N PRO A 23 -21.66 -5.97 1.19
CA PRO A 23 -20.72 -6.97 0.70
C PRO A 23 -20.40 -6.73 -0.78
N ILE A 24 -19.15 -6.95 -1.17
CA ILE A 24 -18.72 -6.82 -2.57
C ILE A 24 -19.14 -8.10 -3.31
N PRO A 25 -20.02 -8.02 -4.34
CA PRO A 25 -20.40 -9.17 -5.15
C PRO A 25 -19.31 -9.58 -6.13
N ILE A 26 -19.32 -10.87 -6.49
CA ILE A 26 -18.51 -11.40 -7.59
C ILE A 26 -19.37 -11.40 -8.86
N GLU A 27 -18.89 -10.71 -9.86
CA GLU A 27 -19.58 -10.53 -11.13
C GLU A 27 -18.73 -10.98 -12.32
N ASN A 28 -19.40 -11.33 -13.42
CA ASN A 28 -18.76 -11.45 -14.71
C ASN A 28 -18.84 -10.09 -15.40
N VAL A 29 -17.68 -9.51 -15.69
CA VAL A 29 -17.58 -8.21 -16.35
C VAL A 29 -16.87 -8.33 -17.70
N PRO A 30 -17.16 -7.47 -18.68
CA PRO A 30 -16.49 -7.50 -19.97
C PRO A 30 -14.98 -7.28 -19.83
N LEU A 31 -14.19 -8.10 -20.50
CA LEU A 31 -12.77 -7.92 -20.62
C LEU A 31 -12.49 -6.72 -21.55
N LYS A 32 -11.87 -5.65 -21.00
CA LYS A 32 -11.59 -4.44 -21.77
C LYS A 32 -10.63 -4.73 -22.93
N SER A 33 -10.88 -4.13 -24.08
CA SER A 33 -9.96 -4.16 -25.22
C SER A 33 -8.64 -3.46 -24.84
N LEU A 34 -7.52 -3.99 -25.33
CA LEU A 34 -6.20 -3.38 -25.14
C LEU A 34 -6.02 -2.17 -26.05
N LYS A 35 -5.47 -1.10 -25.53
CA LYS A 35 -4.87 -0.03 -26.33
C LYS A 35 -3.56 -0.54 -26.92
N GLU A 36 -3.00 0.20 -27.86
CA GLU A 36 -1.78 -0.22 -28.57
C GLU A 36 -0.57 -0.46 -27.65
N SER A 37 -0.41 0.34 -26.58
CA SER A 37 0.69 0.23 -25.60
C SER A 37 0.35 -0.58 -24.36
N ASP A 38 -0.90 -1.06 -24.23
CA ASP A 38 -1.34 -1.77 -23.03
C ASP A 38 -0.84 -3.23 -23.04
N VAL A 39 -0.64 -3.72 -21.83
CA VAL A 39 -0.38 -5.12 -21.51
C VAL A 39 -1.54 -5.62 -20.66
N ARG A 40 -2.12 -6.76 -21.00
CA ARG A 40 -3.08 -7.50 -20.19
C ARG A 40 -2.32 -8.40 -19.22
N VAL A 41 -2.44 -8.14 -17.94
CA VAL A 41 -1.85 -8.95 -16.89
C VAL A 41 -2.92 -9.88 -16.33
N ARG A 42 -2.67 -11.19 -16.34
CA ARG A 42 -3.42 -12.17 -15.56
C ARG A 42 -2.94 -12.05 -14.12
N ILE A 43 -3.84 -11.70 -13.22
CA ILE A 43 -3.50 -11.39 -11.82
C ILE A 43 -3.33 -12.69 -11.04
N GLU A 44 -2.14 -12.95 -10.55
CA GLU A 44 -1.86 -14.10 -9.67
C GLU A 44 -2.18 -13.77 -8.21
N THR A 45 -1.87 -12.54 -7.80
CA THR A 45 -2.08 -12.05 -6.44
C THR A 45 -2.48 -10.59 -6.42
N CYS A 46 -3.41 -10.25 -5.51
CA CYS A 46 -3.71 -8.89 -5.11
C CYS A 46 -3.86 -8.86 -3.58
N SER A 47 -3.00 -8.10 -2.89
CA SER A 47 -3.09 -7.97 -1.44
C SER A 47 -4.17 -6.99 -1.02
N VAL A 48 -4.82 -7.26 0.13
CA VAL A 48 -5.86 -6.39 0.71
C VAL A 48 -5.21 -5.30 1.55
N CYS A 49 -5.58 -4.06 1.30
CA CYS A 49 -5.08 -2.88 2.00
C CYS A 49 -6.14 -2.24 2.90
N HIS A 50 -5.72 -1.60 4.00
CA HIS A 50 -6.64 -0.84 4.86
C HIS A 50 -7.30 0.35 4.16
N SER A 51 -6.68 0.90 3.11
CA SER A 51 -7.29 1.95 2.30
C SER A 51 -8.56 1.47 1.56
N ASP A 52 -8.64 0.17 1.20
CA ASP A 52 -9.85 -0.38 0.60
C ASP A 52 -11.03 -0.35 1.60
N LEU A 53 -10.76 -0.56 2.90
CA LEU A 53 -11.77 -0.46 3.95
C LEU A 53 -12.30 0.97 4.15
N GLN A 54 -11.55 2.01 3.75
CA GLN A 54 -12.08 3.38 3.79
C GLN A 54 -13.24 3.54 2.79
N PHE A 55 -13.17 2.89 1.63
CA PHE A 55 -14.26 2.89 0.65
C PHE A 55 -15.42 2.01 1.12
N VAL A 56 -15.12 0.77 1.53
CA VAL A 56 -16.15 -0.24 1.84
C VAL A 56 -16.86 0.05 3.16
N ASP A 57 -16.12 0.43 4.21
CA ASP A 57 -16.64 0.52 5.59
C ASP A 57 -16.90 1.96 6.06
N ARG A 58 -16.28 2.95 5.41
CA ARG A 58 -16.38 4.35 5.82
C ARG A 58 -17.08 5.24 4.80
N GLY A 59 -17.37 4.71 3.61
CA GLY A 59 -18.06 5.45 2.56
C GLY A 59 -17.22 6.57 1.94
N LEU A 60 -15.87 6.51 2.09
CA LEU A 60 -15.00 7.42 1.36
C LEU A 60 -15.21 7.24 -0.14
N ALA A 61 -15.40 8.33 -0.86
CA ALA A 61 -15.63 8.26 -2.30
C ALA A 61 -14.37 7.84 -3.05
N THR A 62 -14.51 6.95 -4.02
CA THR A 62 -13.48 6.68 -5.02
C THR A 62 -13.48 7.77 -6.09
N PHE A 63 -12.32 8.06 -6.70
CA PHE A 63 -12.25 9.06 -7.79
C PHE A 63 -12.98 8.60 -9.05
N LYS A 64 -12.94 7.30 -9.38
CA LYS A 64 -13.87 6.72 -10.36
C LYS A 64 -15.13 6.34 -9.61
N GLU A 65 -16.28 6.88 -10.04
CA GLU A 65 -17.58 6.52 -9.47
C GLU A 65 -17.84 5.01 -9.62
N PRO A 66 -18.45 4.37 -8.59
CA PRO A 66 -18.91 2.98 -8.70
C PRO A 66 -19.91 2.80 -9.87
N PRO A 67 -19.94 1.62 -10.52
CA PRO A 67 -19.21 0.41 -10.14
C PRO A 67 -17.72 0.48 -10.46
N ILE A 68 -16.89 -0.02 -9.52
CA ILE A 68 -15.44 -0.08 -9.66
C ILE A 68 -14.91 -1.39 -9.06
N ILE A 69 -13.85 -1.92 -9.65
CA ILE A 69 -13.07 -3.02 -9.07
C ILE A 69 -11.99 -2.42 -8.18
N LEU A 70 -11.97 -2.75 -6.88
CA LEU A 70 -10.96 -2.27 -5.94
C LEU A 70 -9.66 -3.08 -6.04
N GLY A 71 -8.67 -2.75 -5.19
CA GLY A 71 -7.37 -3.44 -5.09
C GLY A 71 -6.27 -2.81 -5.93
N HIS A 72 -5.12 -2.54 -5.29
CA HIS A 72 -3.99 -1.81 -5.90
C HIS A 72 -2.63 -2.45 -5.63
N GLU A 73 -2.56 -3.60 -4.97
CA GLU A 73 -1.32 -4.32 -4.66
C GLU A 73 -1.24 -5.58 -5.53
N ILE A 74 -0.72 -5.45 -6.76
CA ILE A 74 -0.95 -6.44 -7.82
C ILE A 74 0.37 -7.01 -8.34
N ALA A 75 0.40 -8.35 -8.49
CA ALA A 75 1.41 -9.05 -9.26
C ALA A 75 0.78 -10.16 -10.12
N GLY A 76 1.37 -10.43 -11.26
CA GLY A 76 0.82 -11.42 -12.18
C GLY A 76 1.71 -11.75 -13.38
N VAL A 77 1.10 -12.34 -14.37
CA VAL A 77 1.75 -12.79 -15.62
C VAL A 77 1.13 -12.08 -16.81
N VAL A 78 1.95 -11.63 -17.72
CA VAL A 78 1.51 -11.07 -19.00
C VAL A 78 0.76 -12.13 -19.78
N ALA A 79 -0.51 -11.86 -20.09
CA ALA A 79 -1.37 -12.75 -20.87
C ALA A 79 -1.43 -12.35 -22.35
N GLU A 80 -1.43 -11.03 -22.63
CA GLU A 80 -1.59 -10.47 -23.96
C GLU A 80 -0.94 -9.07 -24.02
N THR A 81 -0.43 -8.69 -25.19
CA THR A 81 0.16 -7.37 -25.42
C THR A 81 -0.52 -6.65 -26.58
N GLY A 82 -0.69 -5.34 -26.43
CA GLY A 82 -1.10 -4.48 -27.54
C GLY A 82 -0.02 -4.38 -28.62
N LYS A 83 -0.41 -3.93 -29.80
CA LYS A 83 0.47 -3.93 -31.00
C LYS A 83 1.78 -3.15 -30.84
N LYS A 84 1.83 -2.14 -29.95
CA LYS A 84 3.01 -1.32 -29.64
C LYS A 84 3.64 -1.63 -28.28
N ALA A 85 3.11 -2.61 -27.55
CA ALA A 85 3.66 -3.04 -26.28
C ALA A 85 4.75 -4.10 -26.55
N THR A 86 5.98 -3.65 -26.72
CA THR A 86 7.14 -4.48 -27.10
C THR A 86 8.11 -4.78 -25.97
N ALA A 87 7.94 -4.13 -24.80
CA ALA A 87 8.82 -4.32 -23.63
C ALA A 87 8.57 -5.63 -22.88
N PHE A 88 7.40 -6.25 -23.08
CA PHE A 88 6.99 -7.48 -22.41
C PHE A 88 6.42 -8.49 -23.41
N LEU A 89 6.53 -9.76 -23.06
CA LEU A 89 5.97 -10.88 -23.83
C LEU A 89 4.98 -11.67 -22.97
N PRO A 90 3.99 -12.36 -23.58
CA PRO A 90 3.16 -13.32 -22.86
C PRO A 90 4.03 -14.33 -22.10
N GLY A 91 3.71 -14.55 -20.81
CA GLY A 91 4.49 -15.36 -19.90
C GLY A 91 5.41 -14.55 -18.96
N ASP A 92 5.76 -13.32 -19.28
CA ASP A 92 6.58 -12.47 -18.39
C ASP A 92 5.88 -12.23 -17.04
N ARG A 93 6.63 -12.36 -15.97
CA ARG A 93 6.17 -12.12 -14.60
C ARG A 93 6.34 -10.63 -14.28
N VAL A 94 5.27 -9.99 -13.77
CA VAL A 94 5.25 -8.53 -13.62
C VAL A 94 4.62 -8.08 -12.30
N ILE A 95 5.07 -6.91 -11.86
CA ILE A 95 4.49 -6.10 -10.80
C ILE A 95 3.72 -4.97 -11.47
N VAL A 96 2.48 -4.74 -11.05
CA VAL A 96 1.69 -3.56 -11.40
C VAL A 96 1.75 -2.60 -10.21
N PRO A 97 2.32 -1.40 -10.35
CA PRO A 97 2.50 -0.48 -9.22
C PRO A 97 1.16 0.11 -8.76
N ALA A 98 1.08 0.44 -7.48
CA ALA A 98 -0.09 1.11 -6.91
C ALA A 98 -0.25 2.56 -7.42
N SER A 99 0.81 3.16 -7.96
CA SER A 99 0.82 4.54 -8.46
C SER A 99 1.18 4.58 -9.93
N ILE A 100 0.27 5.06 -10.77
CA ILE A 100 0.43 5.19 -12.22
C ILE A 100 0.50 6.69 -12.57
N SER A 101 1.70 7.15 -12.91
CA SER A 101 1.95 8.55 -13.29
C SER A 101 1.70 8.81 -14.78
N CYS A 102 1.44 10.06 -15.18
CA CYS A 102 1.20 10.38 -16.59
C CYS A 102 2.48 10.42 -17.45
N GLY A 103 3.65 10.62 -16.83
CA GLY A 103 4.96 10.72 -17.50
C GLY A 103 5.22 12.04 -18.23
N THR A 104 4.26 12.97 -18.28
CA THR A 104 4.35 14.19 -19.13
C THR A 104 4.23 15.51 -18.38
N CYS A 105 3.63 15.56 -17.19
CA CYS A 105 3.52 16.77 -16.38
C CYS A 105 4.86 17.21 -15.79
N ILE A 106 4.91 18.39 -15.22
CA ILE A 106 6.13 18.97 -14.64
C ILE A 106 6.73 18.08 -13.55
N PHE A 107 5.88 17.48 -12.70
CA PHE A 107 6.33 16.59 -11.63
C PHE A 107 6.96 15.30 -12.18
N CYS A 108 6.34 14.67 -13.19
CA CYS A 108 6.93 13.49 -13.82
C CYS A 108 8.27 13.80 -14.49
N LYS A 109 8.38 14.94 -15.17
CA LYS A 109 9.64 15.38 -15.82
C LYS A 109 10.75 15.72 -14.84
N SER A 110 10.40 16.09 -13.60
CA SER A 110 11.35 16.37 -12.51
C SER A 110 11.54 15.17 -11.56
N TRP A 111 11.13 13.98 -11.96
CA TRP A 111 11.27 12.73 -11.19
C TRP A 111 10.49 12.71 -9.87
N ASN A 112 9.44 13.53 -9.73
CA ASN A 112 8.52 13.57 -8.58
C ASN A 112 7.17 12.91 -8.94
N GLU A 113 7.20 11.67 -9.43
CA GLU A 113 6.05 10.99 -10.03
C GLU A 113 4.88 10.80 -9.05
N THR A 114 5.14 10.69 -7.74
CA THR A 114 4.11 10.62 -6.69
C THR A 114 3.28 11.91 -6.58
N GLN A 115 3.80 13.04 -7.09
CA GLN A 115 3.12 14.33 -7.15
C GLN A 115 2.48 14.59 -8.52
N CYS A 116 2.38 13.57 -9.39
CA CYS A 116 1.81 13.68 -10.72
C CYS A 116 0.39 14.26 -10.67
N GLU A 117 0.13 15.32 -11.48
CA GLU A 117 -1.19 15.98 -11.56
C GLU A 117 -2.30 15.04 -12.04
N ASN A 118 -1.93 14.00 -12.80
CA ASN A 118 -2.85 12.99 -13.33
C ASN A 118 -2.53 11.61 -12.75
N LEU A 119 -2.11 11.55 -11.49
CA LEU A 119 -1.83 10.28 -10.81
C LEU A 119 -3.08 9.40 -10.78
N LYS A 120 -2.92 8.14 -11.16
CA LYS A 120 -3.98 7.13 -11.07
C LYS A 120 -3.56 6.01 -10.14
N ILE A 121 -4.49 5.58 -9.32
CA ILE A 121 -4.34 4.44 -8.42
C ILE A 121 -5.35 3.38 -8.88
N PRO A 122 -4.91 2.16 -9.28
CA PRO A 122 -5.81 1.04 -9.50
C PRO A 122 -6.72 0.83 -8.28
N GLY A 123 -7.98 0.49 -8.50
CA GLY A 123 -8.95 0.35 -7.41
C GLY A 123 -9.45 1.66 -6.80
N ASN A 124 -9.08 2.80 -7.35
CA ASN A 124 -9.58 4.11 -6.91
C ASN A 124 -9.90 5.03 -8.10
N HIS A 125 -8.94 5.27 -8.99
CA HIS A 125 -9.11 6.11 -10.18
C HIS A 125 -9.47 5.29 -11.42
N ILE A 126 -9.08 4.03 -11.43
CA ILE A 126 -9.34 3.03 -12.48
C ILE A 126 -9.65 1.70 -11.82
N ASP A 127 -10.23 0.76 -12.56
CA ASP A 127 -10.45 -0.60 -12.06
C ASP A 127 -9.15 -1.24 -11.62
N GLY A 128 -9.19 -1.94 -10.49
CA GLY A 128 -8.05 -2.50 -9.79
C GLY A 128 -7.91 -4.02 -9.91
N GLY A 129 -7.30 -4.62 -8.88
CA GLY A 129 -6.76 -5.97 -8.90
C GLY A 129 -7.64 -7.08 -8.31
N TYR A 130 -8.81 -6.79 -7.78
CA TYR A 130 -9.73 -7.86 -7.35
C TYR A 130 -10.51 -8.42 -8.53
N ALA A 131 -9.79 -8.83 -9.57
CA ALA A 131 -10.28 -9.37 -10.83
C ALA A 131 -9.28 -10.34 -11.44
N GLN A 132 -9.71 -11.13 -12.40
CA GLN A 132 -8.83 -12.09 -13.08
C GLN A 132 -7.76 -11.41 -13.95
N PHE A 133 -8.06 -10.24 -14.51
CA PHE A 133 -7.14 -9.51 -15.39
C PHE A 133 -7.20 -8.00 -15.15
N ILE A 134 -6.08 -7.34 -15.43
CA ILE A 134 -5.99 -5.88 -15.53
C ILE A 134 -5.25 -5.50 -16.80
N ALA A 135 -5.63 -4.37 -17.42
CA ALA A 135 -4.92 -3.79 -18.56
C ALA A 135 -4.19 -2.52 -18.13
N VAL A 136 -2.87 -2.45 -18.35
CA VAL A 136 -1.99 -1.36 -17.94
C VAL A 136 -1.02 -1.05 -19.07
N ASP A 137 -0.71 0.24 -19.27
CA ASP A 137 0.35 0.63 -20.22
C ASP A 137 1.70 0.02 -19.78
N GLN A 138 2.42 -0.58 -20.73
CA GLN A 138 3.71 -1.26 -20.48
C GLN A 138 4.73 -0.42 -19.72
N ARG A 139 4.67 0.91 -19.81
CA ARG A 139 5.57 1.84 -19.11
C ARG A 139 5.52 1.70 -17.59
N HIS A 140 4.40 1.23 -17.07
CA HIS A 140 4.15 1.14 -15.63
C HIS A 140 4.44 -0.25 -15.05
N LEU A 141 4.85 -1.20 -15.89
CA LEU A 141 5.15 -2.54 -15.41
C LEU A 141 6.63 -2.68 -15.05
N THR A 142 6.90 -3.46 -14.00
CA THR A 142 8.25 -3.89 -13.63
C THR A 142 8.30 -5.42 -13.64
N ARG A 143 9.41 -5.99 -14.14
CA ARG A 143 9.60 -7.45 -14.11
C ARG A 143 9.74 -7.93 -12.67
N LEU A 144 8.99 -8.97 -12.33
CA LEU A 144 9.15 -9.70 -11.07
C LEU A 144 10.21 -10.80 -11.28
N PRO A 145 11.28 -10.85 -10.51
CA PRO A 145 12.29 -11.92 -10.59
C PRO A 145 11.68 -13.32 -10.48
N GLU A 146 12.23 -14.29 -11.20
CA GLU A 146 11.72 -15.66 -11.26
C GLU A 146 11.69 -16.34 -9.87
N GLU A 147 12.67 -16.05 -9.03
CA GLU A 147 12.80 -16.58 -7.68
C GLU A 147 11.82 -15.97 -6.66
N PHE A 148 11.13 -14.88 -7.02
CA PHE A 148 10.19 -14.22 -6.11
C PHE A 148 8.77 -14.75 -6.32
N PRO A 149 8.05 -15.17 -5.26
CA PRO A 149 6.63 -15.52 -5.38
C PRO A 149 5.78 -14.29 -5.69
N PHE A 150 4.60 -14.48 -6.29
CA PHE A 150 3.72 -13.38 -6.66
C PHE A 150 3.21 -12.60 -5.44
N GLU A 151 3.05 -13.27 -4.31
CA GLU A 151 2.69 -12.64 -3.04
C GLU A 151 3.71 -11.56 -2.65
N LEU A 152 5.00 -11.83 -2.82
CA LEU A 152 6.04 -10.83 -2.62
C LEU A 152 5.95 -9.72 -3.65
N GLY A 153 5.63 -10.05 -4.90
CA GLY A 153 5.38 -9.07 -5.95
C GLY A 153 4.27 -8.08 -5.58
N SER A 154 3.17 -8.56 -5.00
CA SER A 154 2.08 -7.70 -4.53
C SER A 154 2.49 -6.81 -3.34
N LEU A 155 3.36 -7.28 -2.44
CA LEU A 155 3.92 -6.44 -1.37
C LEU A 155 4.87 -5.37 -1.93
N ILE A 156 5.70 -5.71 -2.91
CA ILE A 156 6.63 -4.76 -3.56
C ILE A 156 5.85 -3.64 -4.25
N SER A 157 4.72 -3.97 -4.89
CA SER A 157 3.92 -3.02 -5.69
C SER A 157 3.44 -1.79 -4.92
N ASN A 158 3.33 -1.89 -3.59
CA ASN A 158 2.84 -0.81 -2.72
C ASN A 158 3.62 -0.69 -1.41
N VAL A 159 3.44 -1.63 -0.46
CA VAL A 159 3.87 -1.41 0.93
C VAL A 159 5.38 -1.35 1.09
N LEU A 160 6.13 -2.18 0.38
CA LEU A 160 7.60 -2.19 0.48
C LEU A 160 8.21 -0.98 -0.24
N VAL A 161 7.77 -0.68 -1.46
CA VAL A 161 8.29 0.47 -2.20
C VAL A 161 7.81 1.80 -1.59
N GLY A 162 6.56 1.86 -1.11
CA GLY A 162 6.05 3.04 -0.40
C GLY A 162 6.80 3.34 0.89
N ALA A 163 7.16 2.29 1.66
CA ALA A 163 7.99 2.43 2.85
C ALA A 163 9.43 2.88 2.51
N TYR A 164 10.00 2.36 1.42
CA TYR A 164 11.29 2.81 0.91
C TYR A 164 11.23 4.31 0.57
N HIS A 165 10.29 4.72 -0.27
CA HIS A 165 10.08 6.11 -0.65
C HIS A 165 9.90 7.03 0.56
N LEU A 166 9.04 6.64 1.50
CA LEU A 166 8.80 7.42 2.73
C LEU A 166 10.10 7.65 3.51
N VAL A 167 10.88 6.58 3.75
CA VAL A 167 12.06 6.61 4.62
C VAL A 167 13.25 7.29 3.96
N PHE A 168 13.52 6.98 2.68
CA PHE A 168 14.73 7.42 1.98
C PHE A 168 14.58 8.77 1.30
N ASP A 169 13.36 9.10 0.81
CA ASP A 169 13.11 10.32 0.06
C ASP A 169 12.25 11.33 0.84
N ARG A 170 11.03 10.95 1.27
CA ARG A 170 10.07 11.90 1.82
C ARG A 170 10.49 12.50 3.15
N VAL A 171 10.86 11.68 4.13
CA VAL A 171 11.27 12.14 5.46
C VAL A 171 12.78 12.13 5.63
N ASN A 172 13.49 11.38 4.79
CA ASN A 172 14.94 11.23 4.81
C ASN A 172 15.48 11.00 6.22
N ILE A 173 15.14 9.83 6.79
CA ILE A 173 15.57 9.42 8.14
C ILE A 173 17.09 9.37 8.18
N ARG A 174 17.68 9.88 9.26
CA ARG A 174 19.12 9.93 9.49
C ARG A 174 19.55 8.88 10.51
N GLN A 175 20.80 8.49 10.43
CA GLN A 175 21.40 7.59 11.42
C GLN A 175 21.28 8.17 12.84
N GLY A 176 20.88 7.31 13.79
CA GLY A 176 20.75 7.65 15.20
C GLY A 176 19.47 8.39 15.58
N GLU A 177 18.63 8.79 14.60
CA GLU A 177 17.34 9.43 14.92
C GLU A 177 16.40 8.46 15.64
N THR A 178 15.64 9.01 16.58
CA THR A 178 14.55 8.31 17.29
C THR A 178 13.26 8.41 16.48
N VAL A 179 12.79 7.28 15.98
CA VAL A 179 11.62 7.17 15.13
C VAL A 179 10.52 6.42 15.84
N VAL A 180 9.32 6.99 15.94
CA VAL A 180 8.12 6.29 16.44
C VAL A 180 7.16 6.03 15.28
N ILE A 181 6.69 4.80 15.16
CA ILE A 181 5.74 4.38 14.13
C ILE A 181 4.44 3.95 14.81
N PHE A 182 3.35 4.61 14.50
CA PHE A 182 2.01 4.22 14.92
C PHE A 182 1.41 3.28 13.88
N GLY A 183 1.14 2.04 14.28
CA GLY A 183 0.61 0.95 13.47
C GLY A 183 1.66 -0.11 13.08
N CYS A 184 1.41 -1.37 13.47
CA CYS A 184 2.20 -2.55 13.10
C CYS A 184 1.52 -3.38 11.99
N GLY A 185 0.83 -2.71 11.06
CA GLY A 185 0.33 -3.33 9.83
C GLY A 185 1.46 -3.54 8.81
N GLY A 186 1.13 -4.08 7.64
CA GLY A 186 2.14 -4.35 6.61
C GLY A 186 2.96 -3.12 6.22
N PHE A 187 2.35 -1.93 6.15
CA PHE A 187 3.08 -0.70 5.84
C PHE A 187 4.01 -0.28 6.99
N GLY A 188 3.51 -0.24 8.24
CA GLY A 188 4.33 0.14 9.40
C GLY A 188 5.51 -0.81 9.64
N LEU A 189 5.32 -2.12 9.47
CA LEU A 189 6.41 -3.11 9.56
C LEU A 189 7.42 -2.97 8.41
N SER A 190 6.98 -2.55 7.22
CA SER A 190 7.87 -2.21 6.12
C SER A 190 8.71 -0.97 6.43
N VAL A 191 8.07 0.08 6.96
CA VAL A 191 8.74 1.32 7.39
C VAL A 191 9.76 1.04 8.51
N LEU A 192 9.42 0.19 9.49
CA LEU A 192 10.36 -0.24 10.54
C LEU A 192 11.65 -0.79 9.92
N GLN A 193 11.53 -1.75 9.01
CA GLN A 193 12.70 -2.38 8.39
C GLN A 193 13.53 -1.38 7.58
N MET A 194 12.89 -0.51 6.79
CA MET A 194 13.58 0.53 6.03
C MET A 194 14.30 1.55 6.94
N ALA A 195 13.66 1.96 8.04
CA ALA A 195 14.29 2.86 9.03
C ALA A 195 15.47 2.19 9.76
N LYS A 196 15.39 0.89 10.01
CA LYS A 196 16.54 0.11 10.54
C LYS A 196 17.72 0.08 9.58
N LEU A 197 17.49 0.02 8.26
CA LEU A 197 18.58 0.15 7.26
C LEU A 197 19.28 1.52 7.32
N LYS A 198 18.56 2.56 7.76
CA LYS A 198 19.12 3.90 8.03
C LYS A 198 19.78 4.00 9.42
N GLN A 199 19.88 2.89 10.16
CA GLN A 199 20.45 2.82 11.51
C GLN A 199 19.72 3.75 12.51
N ALA A 200 18.41 3.92 12.36
CA ALA A 200 17.58 4.65 13.31
C ALA A 200 17.22 3.80 14.53
N HIS A 201 16.88 4.47 15.62
CA HIS A 201 16.26 3.86 16.82
C HIS A 201 14.75 3.85 16.64
N VAL A 202 14.18 2.69 16.27
CA VAL A 202 12.76 2.59 15.89
C VAL A 202 11.92 1.99 17.00
N TYR A 203 10.83 2.67 17.33
CA TYR A 203 9.84 2.28 18.32
C TYR A 203 8.47 2.14 17.68
N MET A 204 7.72 1.11 18.08
CA MET A 204 6.44 0.78 17.47
C MET A 204 5.29 0.88 18.47
N VAL A 205 4.16 1.42 18.01
CA VAL A 205 2.93 1.54 18.79
C VAL A 205 1.79 0.83 18.04
N ASP A 206 1.10 -0.09 18.70
CA ASP A 206 -0.08 -0.78 18.16
C ASP A 206 -0.99 -1.22 19.31
N ILE A 207 -2.19 -1.68 19.00
CA ILE A 207 -3.15 -2.22 19.97
C ILE A 207 -3.06 -3.75 20.12
N PHE A 208 -2.37 -4.45 19.21
CA PHE A 208 -2.28 -5.91 19.15
C PHE A 208 -0.89 -6.42 19.53
N ASP A 209 -0.77 -7.14 20.67
CA ASP A 209 0.51 -7.67 21.14
C ASP A 209 1.18 -8.60 20.14
N TRP A 210 0.42 -9.42 19.40
CA TRP A 210 0.99 -10.34 18.42
C TRP A 210 1.69 -9.60 17.26
N LYS A 211 1.16 -8.43 16.83
CA LYS A 211 1.80 -7.57 15.85
C LYS A 211 3.06 -6.90 16.42
N LEU A 212 2.98 -6.47 17.68
CA LEU A 212 4.13 -5.90 18.38
C LEU A 212 5.26 -6.93 18.58
N ASN A 213 4.94 -8.21 18.74
CA ASN A 213 5.94 -9.27 18.78
C ASN A 213 6.69 -9.39 17.43
N ILE A 214 5.96 -9.35 16.30
CA ILE A 214 6.60 -9.33 14.98
C ILE A 214 7.48 -8.09 14.82
N ALA A 215 7.05 -6.93 15.32
CA ALA A 215 7.87 -5.71 15.28
C ALA A 215 9.17 -5.86 16.10
N ARG A 216 9.14 -6.54 17.27
CA ARG A 216 10.37 -6.89 18.03
C ARG A 216 11.29 -7.79 17.21
N ASP A 217 10.74 -8.82 16.59
CA ASP A 217 11.50 -9.77 15.76
C ASP A 217 12.12 -9.08 14.52
N TYR A 218 11.50 -8.00 14.04
CA TYR A 218 12.02 -7.17 12.95
C TYR A 218 13.01 -6.10 13.44
N GLY A 219 13.35 -6.09 14.74
CA GLY A 219 14.40 -5.26 15.31
C GLY A 219 13.95 -3.90 15.82
N ALA A 220 12.67 -3.74 16.20
CA ALA A 220 12.22 -2.56 16.93
C ALA A 220 12.98 -2.41 18.24
N ASN A 221 13.44 -1.20 18.59
CA ASN A 221 14.15 -0.89 19.83
C ASN A 221 13.22 -0.93 21.06
N GLY A 222 11.93 -0.72 20.85
CA GLY A 222 10.89 -0.84 21.85
C GLY A 222 9.52 -0.91 21.20
N VAL A 223 8.55 -1.44 21.92
CA VAL A 223 7.16 -1.50 21.47
C VAL A 223 6.21 -1.16 22.60
N LEU A 224 5.09 -0.50 22.28
CA LEU A 224 4.05 -0.10 23.21
C LEU A 224 2.68 -0.57 22.74
N ASN A 225 1.95 -1.28 23.61
CA ASN A 225 0.53 -1.55 23.38
C ASN A 225 -0.31 -0.39 23.95
N SER A 226 -0.88 0.42 23.04
CA SER A 226 -1.64 1.62 23.44
C SER A 226 -2.99 1.33 24.11
N ASN A 227 -3.47 0.08 24.08
CA ASN A 227 -4.62 -0.34 24.87
C ASN A 227 -4.27 -0.70 26.33
N LYS A 228 -2.99 -0.85 26.65
CA LYS A 228 -2.51 -1.27 27.97
C LYS A 228 -1.85 -0.14 28.77
N CYS A 229 -1.61 1.01 28.15
CA CYS A 229 -1.13 2.21 28.83
C CYS A 229 -2.30 3.15 29.12
N GLY A 230 -2.23 3.92 30.22
CA GLY A 230 -3.26 4.90 30.58
C GLY A 230 -3.33 6.04 29.56
N VAL A 231 -2.23 6.79 29.41
CA VAL A 231 -2.03 7.83 28.40
C VAL A 231 -0.95 7.38 27.43
N CYS A 232 -1.29 7.22 26.18
CA CYS A 232 -0.38 6.66 25.16
C CYS A 232 0.87 7.54 24.98
N GLU A 233 0.70 8.85 24.96
CA GLU A 233 1.79 9.81 24.78
C GLU A 233 2.81 9.74 25.93
N GLU A 234 2.33 9.60 27.16
CA GLU A 234 3.19 9.42 28.34
C GLU A 234 3.97 8.11 28.26
N GLY A 235 3.28 7.01 27.93
CA GLY A 235 3.91 5.69 27.74
C GLY A 235 4.96 5.69 26.63
N VAL A 236 4.73 6.41 25.54
CA VAL A 236 5.73 6.57 24.46
C VAL A 236 6.91 7.39 25.00
N CYS A 237 6.69 8.54 25.64
CA CYS A 237 7.77 9.38 26.16
C CYS A 237 8.61 8.66 27.23
N GLU A 238 7.98 7.85 28.09
CA GLU A 238 8.67 7.00 29.07
C GLU A 238 9.53 5.94 28.38
N MET A 239 8.98 5.22 27.40
CA MET A 239 9.71 4.22 26.62
C MET A 239 10.93 4.82 25.90
N LEU A 240 10.80 6.05 25.36
CA LEU A 240 11.89 6.78 24.70
C LEU A 240 12.88 7.40 25.66
N LYS A 241 12.52 7.60 26.94
CA LYS A 241 13.18 8.50 27.89
C LYS A 241 13.30 9.94 27.35
N GLY A 242 12.30 10.36 26.60
CA GLY A 242 12.27 11.65 25.92
C GLY A 242 11.20 11.72 24.85
N LYS A 243 11.50 12.38 23.74
CA LYS A 243 10.60 12.58 22.60
C LYS A 243 11.26 12.13 21.30
N ALA A 244 10.46 11.99 20.25
CA ALA A 244 10.87 11.50 18.95
C ALA A 244 11.38 12.61 18.02
N ASP A 245 12.38 12.30 17.19
CA ASP A 245 12.81 13.13 16.05
C ASP A 245 11.82 13.04 14.89
N VAL A 246 11.31 11.82 14.67
CA VAL A 246 10.37 11.51 13.58
C VAL A 246 9.24 10.66 14.11
N VAL A 247 8.02 11.02 13.74
CA VAL A 247 6.84 10.17 13.97
C VAL A 247 6.19 9.85 12.63
N ILE A 248 5.90 8.58 12.42
CA ILE A 248 5.22 8.09 11.21
C ILE A 248 3.87 7.51 11.62
N GLU A 249 2.81 8.14 11.16
CA GLU A 249 1.45 7.75 11.46
C GLU A 249 0.86 7.00 10.27
N THR A 250 0.50 5.71 10.47
CA THR A 250 0.05 4.80 9.40
C THR A 250 -1.38 4.31 9.57
N ILE A 251 -2.14 4.86 10.52
CA ILE A 251 -3.50 4.42 10.90
C ILE A 251 -4.56 5.38 10.36
N GLY A 252 -4.33 6.70 10.48
CA GLY A 252 -5.21 7.74 9.98
C GLY A 252 -6.39 8.08 10.90
N THR A 253 -6.38 7.70 12.19
CA THR A 253 -7.46 8.09 13.11
C THR A 253 -7.15 9.43 13.79
N PRO A 254 -8.18 10.26 14.11
CA PRO A 254 -7.97 11.52 14.83
C PRO A 254 -7.17 11.33 16.13
N ARG A 255 -7.44 10.24 16.86
CA ARG A 255 -6.75 9.91 18.11
C ARG A 255 -5.26 9.70 17.89
N THR A 256 -4.88 8.82 16.97
CA THR A 256 -3.47 8.48 16.73
C THR A 256 -2.69 9.65 16.13
N LEU A 257 -3.34 10.49 15.32
CA LEU A 257 -2.73 11.68 14.75
C LEU A 257 -2.42 12.74 15.82
N VAL A 258 -3.32 12.94 16.79
CA VAL A 258 -3.05 13.82 17.94
C VAL A 258 -1.94 13.25 18.84
N GLN A 259 -1.98 11.95 19.11
CA GLN A 259 -0.93 11.27 19.87
C GLN A 259 0.43 11.42 19.18
N ALA A 260 0.48 11.22 17.89
CA ALA A 260 1.69 11.32 17.07
C ALA A 260 2.37 12.70 17.17
N ILE A 261 1.60 13.78 17.05
CA ILE A 261 2.19 15.13 17.13
C ILE A 261 2.67 15.49 18.55
N ASN A 262 2.05 14.89 19.58
CA ASN A 262 2.39 15.20 20.98
C ASN A 262 3.68 14.53 21.46
N VAL A 263 4.11 13.45 20.81
CA VAL A 263 5.37 12.75 21.16
C VAL A 263 6.59 13.28 20.41
N LEU A 264 6.42 14.25 19.50
CA LEU A 264 7.54 14.92 18.82
C LEU A 264 8.25 15.93 19.73
N HIS A 265 9.56 16.00 19.61
CA HIS A 265 10.31 17.13 20.15
C HIS A 265 10.24 18.36 19.23
N LYS A 266 10.81 19.49 19.66
CA LYS A 266 10.94 20.70 18.83
C LYS A 266 11.79 20.42 17.59
N GLY A 267 11.35 20.93 16.43
CA GLY A 267 11.97 20.67 15.13
C GLY A 267 11.67 19.28 14.56
N GLY A 268 10.81 18.49 15.22
CA GLY A 268 10.45 17.14 14.80
C GLY A 268 9.67 17.09 13.50
N ARG A 269 9.64 15.91 12.88
CA ARG A 269 8.94 15.63 11.60
C ARG A 269 7.84 14.61 11.82
N MET A 270 6.61 14.95 11.44
CA MET A 270 5.48 14.03 11.43
C MET A 270 5.13 13.65 10.00
N VAL A 271 5.14 12.35 9.69
CA VAL A 271 4.68 11.83 8.41
C VAL A 271 3.27 11.30 8.54
N LEU A 272 2.39 11.78 7.66
CA LEU A 272 1.00 11.36 7.52
C LEU A 272 0.92 10.38 6.36
N SER A 273 0.64 9.12 6.64
CA SER A 273 0.54 8.05 5.64
C SER A 273 -0.71 7.17 5.84
N GLY A 274 -1.36 7.24 6.99
CA GLY A 274 -2.65 6.60 7.23
C GLY A 274 -3.73 7.28 6.39
N TYR A 275 -4.27 6.57 5.37
CA TYR A 275 -5.27 7.12 4.46
C TYR A 275 -6.65 7.17 5.12
N ALA A 276 -7.16 8.37 5.34
CA ALA A 276 -8.48 8.61 5.91
C ALA A 276 -8.97 10.03 5.56
N ASP A 277 -10.29 10.21 5.52
CA ASP A 277 -10.94 11.51 5.28
C ASP A 277 -11.37 12.12 6.62
N ASN A 278 -10.39 12.44 7.46
CA ASN A 278 -10.63 13.03 8.77
C ASN A 278 -10.12 14.47 8.82
N THR A 279 -10.94 15.38 9.32
CA THR A 279 -10.50 16.72 9.68
C THR A 279 -9.85 16.67 11.07
N LEU A 280 -8.65 17.24 11.18
CA LEU A 280 -7.89 17.24 12.43
C LEU A 280 -7.71 18.65 12.98
N PRO A 281 -8.17 18.93 14.21
CA PRO A 281 -7.84 20.16 14.90
C PRO A 281 -6.42 20.05 15.50
N PHE A 282 -5.41 20.55 14.79
CA PHE A 282 -4.09 20.77 15.39
C PHE A 282 -4.04 22.12 16.09
N LEU A 283 -3.35 22.18 17.23
CA LEU A 283 -2.97 23.44 17.84
C LEU A 283 -1.91 24.10 16.96
N VAL A 284 -2.32 25.11 16.21
CA VAL A 284 -1.43 25.85 15.31
C VAL A 284 -0.24 26.43 16.07
N SER A 285 -0.47 26.95 17.30
CA SER A 285 0.58 27.42 18.19
C SER A 285 1.66 26.38 18.47
N LYS A 286 1.29 25.11 18.66
CA LYS A 286 2.26 24.03 18.88
C LYS A 286 3.14 23.82 17.65
N ILE A 287 2.54 23.79 16.45
CA ILE A 287 3.30 23.62 15.19
C ILE A 287 4.30 24.77 15.03
N ILE A 288 3.88 26.01 15.29
CA ILE A 288 4.72 27.20 15.16
C ILE A 288 5.83 27.21 16.24
N MET A 289 5.47 27.04 17.51
CA MET A 289 6.41 27.18 18.63
C MET A 289 7.41 26.02 18.73
N ASP A 290 7.04 24.85 18.23
CA ASP A 290 7.90 23.67 18.19
C ASP A 290 8.54 23.45 16.80
N GLU A 291 8.31 24.34 15.83
CA GLU A 291 8.82 24.25 14.44
C GLU A 291 8.61 22.86 13.80
N ILE A 292 7.43 22.25 14.03
CA ILE A 292 7.11 20.91 13.56
C ILE A 292 6.88 20.92 12.03
N LYS A 293 7.43 19.91 11.34
CA LYS A 293 7.17 19.68 9.92
C LYS A 293 6.11 18.58 9.74
N LEU A 294 5.03 18.90 9.03
CA LEU A 294 4.01 17.93 8.62
C LEU A 294 4.28 17.50 7.17
N ILE A 295 4.41 16.22 6.93
CA ILE A 295 4.81 15.65 5.64
C ILE A 295 3.78 14.60 5.22
N GLY A 296 3.13 14.79 4.06
CA GLY A 296 2.33 13.74 3.42
C GLY A 296 3.20 12.79 2.62
N SER A 297 2.83 11.51 2.61
CA SER A 297 3.50 10.50 1.77
C SER A 297 2.46 9.57 1.14
N VAL A 298 2.52 9.39 -0.18
CA VAL A 298 1.63 8.52 -0.96
C VAL A 298 2.43 7.72 -1.98
N GLY A 299 2.20 6.40 -2.03
CA GLY A 299 2.80 5.51 -3.03
C GLY A 299 4.31 5.62 -3.13
N ALA A 300 4.84 5.36 -4.31
CA ALA A 300 6.24 5.51 -4.66
C ALA A 300 6.42 5.66 -6.17
N PRO A 301 7.51 6.28 -6.66
CA PRO A 301 7.84 6.28 -8.07
C PRO A 301 8.30 4.89 -8.53
N LEU A 302 7.99 4.55 -9.77
CA LEU A 302 8.31 3.24 -10.36
C LEU A 302 9.81 2.91 -10.31
N ARG A 303 10.67 3.93 -10.45
CA ARG A 303 12.13 3.80 -10.45
C ARG A 303 12.71 3.25 -9.14
N GLU A 304 11.96 3.27 -8.04
CA GLU A 304 12.42 2.77 -6.74
C GLU A 304 12.14 1.27 -6.53
N ILE A 305 11.31 0.65 -7.37
CA ILE A 305 11.04 -0.79 -7.29
C ILE A 305 12.32 -1.65 -7.46
N PRO A 306 13.24 -1.36 -8.40
CA PRO A 306 14.50 -2.10 -8.51
C PRO A 306 15.36 -2.05 -7.24
N ASP A 307 15.38 -0.94 -6.51
CA ASP A 307 16.14 -0.82 -5.25
C ASP A 307 15.55 -1.73 -4.17
N VAL A 308 14.22 -1.77 -4.06
CA VAL A 308 13.53 -2.68 -3.13
C VAL A 308 13.79 -4.16 -3.51
N ILE A 309 13.71 -4.50 -4.79
CA ILE A 309 14.05 -5.85 -5.28
C ILE A 309 15.49 -6.22 -4.87
N LYS A 310 16.43 -5.29 -5.02
CA LYS A 310 17.82 -5.49 -4.60
C LYS A 310 17.94 -5.72 -3.10
N LEU A 311 17.29 -4.91 -2.26
CA LEU A 311 17.30 -5.09 -0.81
C LEU A 311 16.76 -6.46 -0.38
N ILE A 312 15.75 -6.98 -1.08
CA ILE A 312 15.19 -8.30 -0.81
C ILE A 312 16.16 -9.41 -1.23
N LYS A 313 16.80 -9.30 -2.42
CA LYS A 313 17.84 -10.23 -2.88
C LYS A 313 19.04 -10.27 -1.92
N ASP A 314 19.43 -9.12 -1.39
CA ASP A 314 20.49 -8.97 -0.39
C ASP A 314 20.05 -9.42 1.01
N GLN A 315 18.85 -10.00 1.16
CA GLN A 315 18.26 -10.48 2.42
C GLN A 315 18.18 -9.39 3.51
N LYS A 316 18.05 -8.13 3.12
CA LYS A 316 17.92 -7.00 4.04
C LYS A 316 16.49 -6.78 4.53
N ILE A 317 15.51 -7.38 3.83
CA ILE A 317 14.07 -7.24 4.10
C ILE A 317 13.45 -8.61 4.33
N ARG A 318 12.79 -8.77 5.46
CA ARG A 318 11.97 -9.93 5.82
C ARG A 318 10.53 -9.64 5.39
N TRP A 319 9.91 -10.58 4.70
CA TRP A 319 8.57 -10.37 4.15
C TRP A 319 7.61 -11.54 4.42
N LYS A 320 8.13 -12.75 4.63
CA LYS A 320 7.31 -13.97 4.73
C LYS A 320 6.29 -13.89 5.85
N GLU A 321 6.70 -13.41 7.01
CA GLU A 321 5.87 -13.26 8.20
C GLU A 321 4.81 -12.14 8.05
N MET A 322 4.95 -11.31 7.03
CA MET A 322 3.94 -10.28 6.71
C MET A 322 2.70 -10.87 6.04
N ILE A 323 2.82 -12.02 5.36
CA ILE A 323 1.69 -12.67 4.70
C ILE A 323 0.99 -13.57 5.69
N SER A 324 -0.21 -13.21 6.11
CA SER A 324 -0.95 -13.91 7.16
C SER A 324 -1.98 -14.89 6.60
N ASN A 325 -2.65 -14.52 5.52
CA ASN A 325 -3.79 -15.27 5.00
C ASN A 325 -3.85 -15.25 3.47
N HIS A 326 -4.43 -16.30 2.89
CA HIS A 326 -4.67 -16.42 1.46
C HIS A 326 -6.14 -16.74 1.21
N PHE A 327 -6.74 -16.11 0.21
CA PHE A 327 -8.14 -16.32 -0.18
C PHE A 327 -8.29 -16.35 -1.71
N PRO A 328 -9.19 -17.19 -2.25
CA PRO A 328 -9.63 -17.05 -3.63
C PRO A 328 -10.53 -15.80 -3.77
N LEU A 329 -10.72 -15.33 -5.00
CA LEU A 329 -11.53 -14.13 -5.28
C LEU A 329 -12.96 -14.23 -4.71
N ASP A 330 -13.57 -15.41 -4.83
CA ASP A 330 -14.95 -15.67 -4.36
C ASP A 330 -15.10 -15.48 -2.83
N LYS A 331 -13.98 -15.39 -2.09
CA LYS A 331 -13.91 -15.15 -0.64
C LYS A 331 -13.42 -13.74 -0.27
N ILE A 332 -13.55 -12.78 -1.17
CA ILE A 332 -13.05 -11.40 -0.95
C ILE A 332 -13.61 -10.76 0.33
N ASN A 333 -14.88 -10.98 0.65
CA ASN A 333 -15.50 -10.43 1.85
C ASN A 333 -14.94 -11.07 3.14
N GLU A 334 -14.55 -12.34 3.11
CA GLU A 334 -13.84 -12.99 4.21
C GLU A 334 -12.43 -12.42 4.36
N ALA A 335 -11.73 -12.16 3.25
CA ALA A 335 -10.43 -11.51 3.25
C ALA A 335 -10.48 -10.12 3.89
N PHE A 336 -11.50 -9.30 3.59
CA PHE A 336 -11.72 -8.03 4.27
C PHE A 336 -11.99 -8.19 5.77
N ASN A 337 -12.75 -9.23 6.16
CA ASN A 337 -13.04 -9.48 7.57
C ASN A 337 -11.80 -9.77 8.40
N THR A 338 -10.82 -10.53 7.88
CA THR A 338 -9.56 -10.77 8.61
C THR A 338 -8.84 -9.45 8.92
N LEU A 339 -8.91 -8.49 7.99
CA LEU A 339 -8.31 -7.17 8.17
C LEU A 339 -9.06 -6.33 9.20
N ARG A 340 -10.40 -6.29 9.13
CA ARG A 340 -11.28 -5.60 10.13
C ARG A 340 -11.04 -6.08 11.54
N MET A 341 -10.89 -7.39 11.71
CA MET A 341 -10.67 -8.02 13.02
C MET A 341 -9.22 -7.88 13.51
N GLY A 342 -8.34 -7.24 12.75
CA GLY A 342 -6.93 -7.14 13.10
C GLY A 342 -6.18 -8.46 13.14
N GLN A 343 -6.71 -9.50 12.49
CA GLN A 343 -6.18 -10.88 12.48
C GLN A 343 -5.14 -11.13 11.37
N SER A 344 -4.73 -10.08 10.66
CA SER A 344 -3.72 -10.18 9.61
C SER A 344 -2.76 -9.00 9.61
N ILE A 345 -1.55 -9.22 9.12
CA ILE A 345 -0.63 -8.17 8.67
C ILE A 345 -0.97 -7.83 7.21
N ARG A 346 -0.93 -8.85 6.34
CA ARG A 346 -1.39 -8.79 4.94
C ARG A 346 -2.17 -10.05 4.59
N THR A 347 -3.32 -9.83 3.98
CA THR A 347 -4.16 -10.87 3.38
C THR A 347 -4.00 -10.79 1.87
N VAL A 348 -3.75 -11.93 1.23
CA VAL A 348 -3.54 -12.02 -0.22
C VAL A 348 -4.73 -12.71 -0.87
N VAL A 349 -5.28 -12.09 -1.90
CA VAL A 349 -6.31 -12.67 -2.77
C VAL A 349 -5.67 -13.21 -4.03
N HIS A 350 -6.09 -14.40 -4.46
CA HIS A 350 -5.65 -15.08 -5.68
C HIS A 350 -6.81 -15.16 -6.67
N PRO A 351 -6.96 -14.20 -7.59
CA PRO A 351 -8.15 -14.09 -8.43
C PRO A 351 -8.36 -15.24 -9.41
N ASN A 352 -7.30 -15.96 -9.77
CA ASN A 352 -7.34 -17.06 -10.71
C ASN A 352 -7.23 -18.46 -10.08
N LYS A 353 -7.25 -18.56 -8.73
CA LYS A 353 -7.30 -19.84 -8.00
C LYS A 353 -8.70 -20.05 -7.41
N THR A 354 -9.24 -21.24 -7.57
CA THR A 354 -10.55 -21.63 -7.02
C THR A 354 -10.43 -22.35 -5.67
N LYS A 355 -9.24 -22.87 -5.35
CA LYS A 355 -8.89 -23.51 -4.07
C LYS A 355 -7.49 -23.07 -3.67
N ILE A 356 -7.29 -22.80 -2.38
CA ILE A 356 -6.01 -22.40 -1.80
C ILE A 356 -5.76 -23.29 -0.58
#